data_ccec5b9e460efd293ae89ce9e338ac79
#
_entry.id   ccec5b9e460efd293ae89ce9e338ac79
#
_cell.length_a   1.000
_cell.length_b   1.000
_cell.length_c   1.000
_cell.angle_alpha   90.00
_cell.angle_beta   90.00
_cell.angle_gamma   90.00
#
_symmetry.space_group_name_H-M   'P 1'
#
loop_
_entity.id
_entity.type
_entity.pdbx_description
1 polymer ?
#
loop_
_entity_poly.entity_id
_entity_poly.type
_entity_poly.pdbx_seq_one_letter_code
_entity_poly.pdbx_strand_id
1 'polypeptide(L)'
;FQSKDFTKHVPDKNYYDFIIIDEFHHAAAPSYQLLLSYYEPKILLGMTATPERMDGKSVLPYFDGRIAVEIRLPDAIDRKLLCPFQYFGVNDTTDLSQIRWTRGGYDTSELSNVYSMEQYGAKKRAEWVLEETDRYVTDWNDVTGLGFCVSKAHAKFMSDYFNDHDVPSMYLTSDTAYADRKSAKQKLVSGQVKFIFVVDLYNEGVDIKSVNTILFLRPTESLTIFLQQLGRGLRLSEGKECLTVLDFIGQANNCLLYTSPSPRDRQ
;
A
#
# COMPACT_ATOMS: atom_id res chain seq x y z
N PHE A 1 -4.37 -14.02 -19.68
CA PHE A 1 -5.50 -14.93 -19.49
C PHE A 1 -6.86 -14.27 -19.78
N GLN A 2 -6.98 -12.97 -19.59
CA GLN A 2 -8.21 -12.23 -19.87
C GLN A 2 -8.23 -11.60 -21.29
N SER A 3 -7.13 -11.70 -22.05
CA SER A 3 -7.11 -11.15 -23.41
C SER A 3 -7.88 -12.05 -24.37
N LYS A 4 -8.64 -11.43 -25.29
CA LYS A 4 -9.37 -12.14 -26.34
C LYS A 4 -8.45 -12.98 -27.25
N ASP A 5 -7.17 -12.66 -27.30
CA ASP A 5 -6.17 -13.38 -28.09
C ASP A 5 -5.71 -14.67 -27.41
N PHE A 6 -5.65 -14.69 -26.08
CA PHE A 6 -5.32 -15.90 -25.35
C PHE A 6 -6.39 -16.99 -25.51
N THR A 7 -7.67 -16.62 -25.52
CA THR A 7 -8.78 -17.59 -25.72
C THR A 7 -8.80 -18.22 -27.10
N LYS A 8 -8.13 -17.63 -28.08
CA LYS A 8 -8.05 -18.14 -29.46
C LYS A 8 -6.88 -19.11 -29.70
N HIS A 9 -5.82 -19.00 -28.91
CA HIS A 9 -4.56 -19.77 -29.04
C HIS A 9 -4.08 -20.22 -27.69
N VAL A 10 -4.88 -21.06 -27.00
CA VAL A 10 -4.48 -21.63 -25.72
C VAL A 10 -3.43 -22.70 -25.98
N PRO A 11 -2.19 -22.57 -25.45
CA PRO A 11 -1.19 -23.62 -25.54
C PRO A 11 -1.67 -24.93 -24.91
N ASP A 12 -1.06 -26.06 -25.31
CA ASP A 12 -1.31 -27.36 -24.68
C ASP A 12 -1.16 -27.29 -23.16
N LYS A 13 -1.91 -28.11 -22.42
CA LYS A 13 -1.92 -28.12 -20.96
C LYS A 13 -0.53 -28.37 -20.33
N ASN A 14 0.34 -29.07 -21.04
CA ASN A 14 1.74 -29.39 -20.62
C ASN A 14 2.77 -28.45 -21.24
N TYR A 15 2.35 -27.35 -21.86
CA TYR A 15 3.27 -26.43 -22.55
C TYR A 15 4.27 -25.75 -21.61
N TYR A 16 3.85 -25.46 -20.38
CA TYR A 16 4.69 -24.81 -19.36
C TYR A 16 5.21 -25.82 -18.35
N ASP A 17 6.53 -25.98 -18.28
CA ASP A 17 7.17 -26.77 -17.23
C ASP A 17 7.09 -26.10 -15.85
N PHE A 18 7.13 -24.75 -15.84
CA PHE A 18 7.09 -23.93 -14.64
C PHE A 18 5.98 -22.90 -14.76
N ILE A 19 5.17 -22.79 -13.72
CA ILE A 19 4.22 -21.67 -13.57
C ILE A 19 4.53 -20.98 -12.25
N ILE A 20 4.82 -19.68 -12.33
CA ILE A 20 5.05 -18.82 -11.16
C ILE A 20 3.89 -17.83 -11.10
N ILE A 21 3.21 -17.79 -9.96
CA ILE A 21 2.09 -16.87 -9.72
C ILE A 21 2.47 -15.98 -8.56
N ASP A 22 2.64 -14.69 -8.85
CA ASP A 22 2.79 -13.65 -7.86
C ASP A 22 1.42 -13.24 -7.29
N GLU A 23 1.40 -12.73 -6.07
CA GLU A 23 0.19 -12.39 -5.30
C GLU A 23 -0.82 -13.56 -5.27
N PHE A 24 -0.32 -14.76 -4.93
CA PHE A 24 -1.11 -15.99 -4.98
C PHE A 24 -2.35 -15.99 -4.09
N HIS A 25 -2.45 -15.05 -3.14
CA HIS A 25 -3.67 -14.86 -2.35
C HIS A 25 -4.90 -14.53 -3.23
N HIS A 26 -4.71 -14.09 -4.49
CA HIS A 26 -5.78 -13.90 -5.47
C HIS A 26 -6.18 -15.19 -6.20
N ALA A 27 -5.57 -16.33 -5.91
CA ALA A 27 -5.80 -17.60 -6.63
C ALA A 27 -7.24 -18.10 -6.63
N ALA A 28 -8.10 -17.63 -5.71
CA ALA A 28 -9.53 -17.95 -5.73
C ALA A 28 -10.35 -17.18 -6.78
N ALA A 29 -9.78 -16.15 -7.42
CA ALA A 29 -10.50 -15.46 -8.48
C ALA A 29 -10.76 -16.41 -9.67
N PRO A 30 -11.93 -16.32 -10.36
CA PRO A 30 -12.29 -17.23 -11.43
C PRO A 30 -11.25 -17.34 -12.55
N SER A 31 -10.54 -16.25 -12.86
CA SER A 31 -9.48 -16.23 -13.88
C SER A 31 -8.28 -17.10 -13.51
N TYR A 32 -7.88 -17.09 -12.21
CA TYR A 32 -6.80 -17.93 -11.70
C TYR A 32 -7.23 -19.40 -11.61
N GLN A 33 -8.49 -19.65 -11.23
CA GLN A 33 -9.03 -21.01 -11.17
C GLN A 33 -9.02 -21.69 -12.54
N LEU A 34 -9.37 -20.97 -13.61
CA LEU A 34 -9.26 -21.48 -14.97
C LEU A 34 -7.83 -21.86 -15.34
N LEU A 35 -6.84 -21.03 -14.97
CA LEU A 35 -5.44 -21.31 -15.23
C LEU A 35 -4.97 -22.53 -14.48
N LEU A 36 -5.25 -22.58 -13.16
CA LEU A 36 -4.81 -23.67 -12.27
C LEU A 36 -5.48 -25.01 -12.59
N SER A 37 -6.69 -25.01 -13.14
CA SER A 37 -7.40 -26.22 -13.53
C SER A 37 -7.02 -26.72 -14.93
N TYR A 38 -6.51 -25.86 -15.79
CA TYR A 38 -6.17 -26.22 -17.17
C TYR A 38 -4.73 -26.72 -17.32
N TYR A 39 -3.75 -25.98 -16.76
CA TYR A 39 -2.35 -26.31 -16.94
C TYR A 39 -1.85 -27.35 -15.93
N GLU A 40 -0.99 -28.25 -16.39
CA GLU A 40 -0.34 -29.30 -15.61
C GLU A 40 1.20 -29.08 -15.60
N PRO A 41 1.71 -28.03 -14.92
CA PRO A 41 3.14 -27.77 -14.88
C PRO A 41 3.86 -28.81 -14.03
N LYS A 42 5.14 -29.04 -14.31
CA LYS A 42 6.00 -29.86 -13.42
C LYS A 42 6.24 -29.19 -12.08
N ILE A 43 6.28 -27.84 -12.07
CA ILE A 43 6.46 -27.05 -10.86
C ILE A 43 5.49 -25.86 -10.89
N LEU A 44 4.67 -25.76 -9.85
CA LEU A 44 3.86 -24.60 -9.55
C LEU A 44 4.47 -23.87 -8.35
N LEU A 45 4.81 -22.58 -8.50
CA LEU A 45 5.28 -21.72 -7.43
C LEU A 45 4.29 -20.57 -7.21
N GLY A 46 3.72 -20.50 -6.02
CA GLY A 46 2.94 -19.34 -5.58
C GLY A 46 3.76 -18.46 -4.64
N MET A 47 3.75 -17.16 -4.88
CA MET A 47 4.37 -16.17 -4.01
C MET A 47 3.32 -15.22 -3.49
N THR A 48 3.38 -14.86 -2.21
CA THR A 48 2.49 -13.88 -1.59
C THR A 48 3.12 -13.31 -0.34
N ALA A 49 2.90 -12.01 -0.11
CA ALA A 49 3.27 -11.37 1.15
C ALA A 49 2.27 -11.68 2.28
N THR A 50 1.08 -12.13 1.94
CA THR A 50 -0.02 -12.40 2.87
C THR A 50 -0.67 -13.75 2.55
N PRO A 51 -0.12 -14.86 3.07
CA PRO A 51 -0.68 -16.19 2.84
C PRO A 51 -2.04 -16.38 3.53
N GLU A 52 -2.30 -15.60 4.58
CA GLU A 52 -3.59 -15.54 5.27
C GLU A 52 -4.56 -14.68 4.45
N ARG A 53 -5.54 -15.34 3.85
CA ARG A 53 -6.55 -14.66 3.03
C ARG A 53 -7.62 -14.02 3.91
N MET A 54 -8.14 -12.87 3.46
CA MET A 54 -9.23 -12.16 4.14
C MET A 54 -10.54 -12.97 4.22
N ASP A 55 -10.76 -13.93 3.31
CA ASP A 55 -11.92 -14.82 3.29
C ASP A 55 -11.74 -16.07 4.17
N GLY A 56 -10.65 -16.14 4.93
CA GLY A 56 -10.33 -17.25 5.80
C GLY A 56 -9.94 -18.56 5.09
N LYS A 57 -9.88 -18.57 3.76
CA LYS A 57 -9.48 -19.74 2.99
C LYS A 57 -7.96 -19.83 2.86
N SER A 58 -7.41 -21.03 3.05
CA SER A 58 -5.98 -21.28 2.87
C SER A 58 -5.62 -21.42 1.39
N VAL A 59 -4.43 -20.97 1.02
CA VAL A 59 -3.81 -21.23 -0.29
C VAL A 59 -3.06 -22.56 -0.31
N LEU A 60 -2.77 -23.15 0.83
CA LEU A 60 -1.96 -24.36 0.96
C LEU A 60 -2.49 -25.59 0.22
N PRO A 61 -3.82 -25.80 0.03
CA PRO A 61 -4.31 -26.94 -0.75
C PRO A 61 -3.78 -27.02 -2.18
N TYR A 62 -3.39 -25.88 -2.79
CA TYR A 62 -2.77 -25.86 -4.10
C TYR A 62 -1.33 -26.38 -4.12
N PHE A 63 -0.71 -26.57 -2.96
CA PHE A 63 0.68 -26.94 -2.77
C PHE A 63 0.84 -28.15 -1.86
N ASP A 64 -0.16 -29.04 -1.79
CA ASP A 64 -0.19 -30.22 -0.91
C ASP A 64 0.09 -29.90 0.57
N GLY A 65 -0.31 -28.72 1.01
CA GLY A 65 -0.05 -28.24 2.37
C GLY A 65 1.37 -27.77 2.64
N ARG A 66 2.22 -27.65 1.61
CA ARG A 66 3.65 -27.31 1.77
C ARG A 66 3.91 -25.83 1.59
N ILE A 67 4.76 -25.30 2.47
CA ILE A 67 5.38 -23.99 2.34
C ILE A 67 6.87 -24.22 2.08
N ALA A 68 7.37 -23.77 0.93
CA ALA A 68 8.78 -23.94 0.57
C ALA A 68 9.68 -23.00 1.39
N VAL A 69 9.29 -21.74 1.54
CA VAL A 69 10.00 -20.73 2.33
C VAL A 69 8.99 -19.77 2.92
N GLU A 70 9.17 -19.43 4.19
CA GLU A 70 8.43 -18.40 4.89
C GLU A 70 9.41 -17.43 5.55
N ILE A 71 9.28 -16.14 5.23
CA ILE A 71 10.05 -15.06 5.85
C ILE A 71 9.05 -13.98 6.25
N ARG A 72 8.79 -13.85 7.54
CA ARG A 72 7.90 -12.83 8.09
C ARG A 72 8.62 -11.47 8.19
N LEU A 73 7.83 -10.40 8.29
CA LEU A 73 8.37 -9.04 8.34
C LEU A 73 9.45 -8.84 9.41
N PRO A 74 9.30 -9.30 10.66
CA PRO A 74 10.35 -9.19 11.66
C PRO A 74 11.63 -9.92 11.25
N ASP A 75 11.51 -11.16 10.76
CA ASP A 75 12.66 -11.95 10.29
C ASP A 75 13.38 -11.28 9.11
N ALA A 76 12.62 -10.66 8.20
CA ALA A 76 13.19 -9.96 7.06
C ALA A 76 13.99 -8.71 7.49
N ILE A 77 13.52 -8.00 8.52
CA ILE A 77 14.23 -6.86 9.11
C ILE A 77 15.48 -7.33 9.84
N ASP A 78 15.37 -8.36 10.69
CA ASP A 78 16.50 -8.92 11.45
C ASP A 78 17.61 -9.46 10.54
N ARG A 79 17.22 -10.07 9.41
CA ARG A 79 18.15 -10.52 8.35
C ARG A 79 18.67 -9.39 7.45
N LYS A 80 18.29 -8.15 7.69
CA LYS A 80 18.68 -6.99 6.87
C LYS A 80 18.27 -7.12 5.40
N LEU A 81 17.15 -7.79 5.14
CA LEU A 81 16.53 -7.86 3.81
C LEU A 81 15.60 -6.66 3.58
N LEU A 82 15.10 -6.08 4.66
CA LEU A 82 14.24 -4.91 4.68
C LEU A 82 14.79 -3.86 5.66
N CYS A 83 14.45 -2.60 5.41
CA CYS A 83 14.77 -1.47 6.28
C CYS A 83 13.91 -1.53 7.55
N PRO A 84 14.45 -1.23 8.75
CA PRO A 84 13.64 -1.04 9.94
C PRO A 84 12.70 0.15 9.77
N PHE A 85 11.63 0.17 10.57
CA PHE A 85 10.67 1.28 10.54
C PHE A 85 10.22 1.68 11.93
N GLN A 86 9.83 2.94 12.06
CA GLN A 86 9.14 3.51 13.22
C GLN A 86 7.69 3.79 12.82
N TYR A 87 6.75 3.29 13.60
CA TYR A 87 5.33 3.47 13.36
C TYR A 87 4.71 4.35 14.43
N PHE A 88 4.07 5.41 13.99
CA PHE A 88 3.37 6.36 14.83
C PHE A 88 1.89 6.41 14.43
N GLY A 89 1.02 5.93 15.32
CA GLY A 89 -0.41 6.13 15.20
C GLY A 89 -0.78 7.54 15.65
N VAL A 90 -1.20 8.39 14.73
CA VAL A 90 -1.61 9.76 14.99
C VAL A 90 -3.13 9.80 15.12
N ASN A 91 -3.63 10.34 16.22
CA ASN A 91 -5.08 10.45 16.42
C ASN A 91 -5.68 11.49 15.46
N ASP A 92 -6.46 11.03 14.49
CA ASP A 92 -7.20 11.87 13.58
C ASP A 92 -8.57 12.19 14.20
N THR A 93 -8.83 13.47 14.46
CA THR A 93 -10.07 13.94 15.09
C THR A 93 -11.22 14.06 14.10
N THR A 94 -11.03 13.67 12.83
CA THR A 94 -12.07 13.69 11.81
C THR A 94 -13.21 12.74 12.19
N ASP A 95 -14.42 13.28 12.30
CA ASP A 95 -15.61 12.48 12.60
C ASP A 95 -16.07 11.70 11.36
N LEU A 96 -15.91 10.39 11.42
CA LEU A 96 -16.33 9.45 10.37
C LEU A 96 -17.67 8.75 10.71
N SER A 97 -18.33 9.11 11.81
CA SER A 97 -19.53 8.43 12.30
C SER A 97 -20.72 8.53 11.34
N GLN A 98 -20.75 9.56 10.52
CA GLN A 98 -21.81 9.82 9.53
C GLN A 98 -21.53 9.17 8.16
N ILE A 99 -20.34 8.61 7.96
CA ILE A 99 -19.97 7.98 6.68
C ILE A 99 -20.53 6.57 6.63
N ARG A 100 -21.21 6.23 5.55
CA ARG A 100 -21.76 4.90 5.34
C ARG A 100 -20.68 3.84 5.33
N TRP A 101 -20.94 2.75 6.06
CA TRP A 101 -20.12 1.55 6.04
C TRP A 101 -20.78 0.50 5.15
N THR A 102 -20.14 0.11 4.05
CA THR A 102 -20.68 -0.84 3.07
C THR A 102 -19.62 -1.85 2.67
N ARG A 103 -20.00 -3.12 2.58
CA ARG A 103 -19.12 -4.22 2.10
C ARG A 103 -17.76 -4.33 2.80
N GLY A 104 -17.69 -3.95 4.08
CA GLY A 104 -16.46 -4.02 4.88
C GLY A 104 -15.54 -2.81 4.74
N GLY A 105 -16.07 -1.66 4.25
CA GLY A 105 -15.33 -0.40 4.15
C GLY A 105 -16.23 0.83 4.15
N TYR A 106 -15.62 1.99 4.33
CA TYR A 106 -16.30 3.28 4.20
C TYR A 106 -16.67 3.59 2.75
N ASP A 107 -17.79 4.27 2.54
CA ASP A 107 -18.13 4.82 1.22
C ASP A 107 -17.04 5.79 0.76
N THR A 108 -16.35 5.42 -0.33
CA THR A 108 -15.18 6.16 -0.83
C THR A 108 -15.54 7.58 -1.27
N SER A 109 -16.75 7.81 -1.78
CA SER A 109 -17.17 9.14 -2.22
C SER A 109 -17.44 10.06 -1.04
N GLU A 110 -18.14 9.57 -0.01
CA GLU A 110 -18.39 10.32 1.20
C GLU A 110 -17.09 10.63 1.94
N LEU A 111 -16.20 9.64 2.06
CA LEU A 111 -14.90 9.78 2.68
C LEU A 111 -14.01 10.78 1.90
N SER A 112 -14.06 10.74 0.56
CA SER A 112 -13.37 11.71 -0.28
C SER A 112 -13.82 13.14 0.00
N ASN A 113 -15.12 13.36 0.13
CA ASN A 113 -15.67 14.70 0.41
C ASN A 113 -15.17 15.23 1.77
N VAL A 114 -15.15 14.40 2.79
CA VAL A 114 -14.65 14.79 4.13
C VAL A 114 -13.18 15.20 4.08
N TYR A 115 -12.37 14.50 3.28
CA TYR A 115 -10.92 14.72 3.23
C TYR A 115 -10.46 15.73 2.17
N SER A 116 -11.35 16.21 1.28
CA SER A 116 -10.97 17.13 0.22
C SER A 116 -11.78 18.42 0.12
N MET A 117 -12.87 18.56 0.91
CA MET A 117 -13.74 19.72 0.87
C MET A 117 -13.64 20.56 2.15
N GLU A 118 -13.42 21.87 2.04
CA GLU A 118 -13.29 22.78 3.19
C GLU A 118 -14.49 22.78 4.12
N GLN A 119 -15.70 22.64 3.57
CA GLN A 119 -16.94 22.58 4.38
C GLN A 119 -16.98 21.44 5.38
N TYR A 120 -16.16 20.40 5.20
CA TYR A 120 -16.00 19.26 6.10
C TYR A 120 -14.74 19.31 6.96
N GLY A 121 -14.02 20.43 6.92
CA GLY A 121 -12.80 20.63 7.72
C GLY A 121 -11.53 20.04 7.11
N ALA A 122 -11.51 19.76 5.81
CA ALA A 122 -10.35 19.19 5.11
C ALA A 122 -9.08 20.01 5.29
N LYS A 123 -9.19 21.36 5.29
CA LYS A 123 -8.05 22.25 5.51
C LYS A 123 -7.44 22.08 6.90
N LYS A 124 -8.28 22.07 7.95
CA LYS A 124 -7.82 21.86 9.32
C LYS A 124 -7.15 20.50 9.50
N ARG A 125 -7.67 19.47 8.82
CA ARG A 125 -7.04 18.16 8.81
C ARG A 125 -5.69 18.16 8.10
N ALA A 126 -5.58 18.83 6.95
CA ALA A 126 -4.32 18.93 6.22
C ALA A 126 -3.25 19.69 7.01
N GLU A 127 -3.64 20.77 7.72
CA GLU A 127 -2.80 21.49 8.67
C GLU A 127 -2.27 20.53 9.75
N TRP A 128 -3.15 19.77 10.38
CA TRP A 128 -2.78 18.76 11.38
C TRP A 128 -1.83 17.69 10.81
N VAL A 129 -2.07 17.21 9.58
CA VAL A 129 -1.18 16.25 8.91
C VAL A 129 0.21 16.85 8.72
N LEU A 130 0.30 18.10 8.31
CA LEU A 130 1.57 18.77 8.09
C LEU A 130 2.33 19.00 9.42
N GLU A 131 1.63 19.48 10.46
CA GLU A 131 2.21 19.68 11.80
C GLU A 131 2.74 18.38 12.39
N GLU A 132 1.98 17.29 12.32
CA GLU A 132 2.45 16.00 12.80
C GLU A 132 3.59 15.44 11.93
N THR A 133 3.57 15.69 10.63
CA THR A 133 4.70 15.32 9.77
C THR A 133 5.97 16.07 10.19
N ASP A 134 5.87 17.37 10.44
CA ASP A 134 7.00 18.20 10.92
C ASP A 134 7.56 17.69 12.26
N ARG A 135 6.70 17.25 13.17
CA ARG A 135 7.10 16.72 14.48
C ARG A 135 7.96 15.44 14.38
N TYR A 136 7.69 14.58 13.42
CA TYR A 136 8.35 13.28 13.29
C TYR A 136 9.42 13.21 12.21
N VAL A 137 9.48 14.19 11.33
CA VAL A 137 10.55 14.33 10.33
C VAL A 137 11.75 15.01 10.97
N THR A 138 12.91 14.35 10.93
CA THR A 138 14.13 14.88 11.55
C THR A 138 14.78 15.98 10.71
N ASP A 139 14.80 15.81 9.39
CA ASP A 139 15.33 16.77 8.42
C ASP A 139 14.49 16.75 7.13
N TRP A 140 13.87 17.87 6.84
CA TRP A 140 13.08 18.04 5.62
C TRP A 140 13.91 17.92 4.33
N ASN A 141 15.22 18.17 4.39
CA ASN A 141 16.09 18.01 3.22
C ASN A 141 16.19 16.55 2.77
N ASP A 142 16.14 15.63 3.71
CA ASP A 142 16.27 14.19 3.47
C ASP A 142 14.92 13.49 3.23
N VAL A 143 13.79 14.22 3.33
CA VAL A 143 12.47 13.61 3.14
C VAL A 143 12.28 13.13 1.71
N THR A 144 11.92 11.87 1.59
CA THR A 144 11.44 11.22 0.38
C THR A 144 10.13 10.51 0.74
N GLY A 145 9.00 11.21 0.59
CA GLY A 145 7.72 10.84 1.18
C GLY A 145 6.69 10.30 0.18
N LEU A 146 5.86 9.36 0.66
CA LEU A 146 4.64 8.91 -0.01
C LEU A 146 3.43 9.16 0.89
N GLY A 147 2.36 9.74 0.36
CA GLY A 147 1.08 9.90 1.05
C GLY A 147 -0.01 9.07 0.37
N PHE A 148 -0.63 8.14 1.11
CA PHE A 148 -1.71 7.31 0.60
C PHE A 148 -3.06 7.93 0.89
N CYS A 149 -3.77 8.33 -0.16
CA CYS A 149 -5.03 9.07 -0.11
C CYS A 149 -6.24 8.21 -0.50
N VAL A 150 -7.43 8.65 -0.12
CA VAL A 150 -8.72 7.97 -0.42
C VAL A 150 -9.09 8.07 -1.89
N SER A 151 -8.86 9.25 -2.49
CA SER A 151 -9.35 9.58 -3.83
C SER A 151 -8.39 10.51 -4.58
N LYS A 152 -8.62 10.65 -5.89
CA LYS A 152 -7.88 11.60 -6.74
C LYS A 152 -8.03 13.04 -6.24
N ALA A 153 -9.22 13.41 -5.80
CA ALA A 153 -9.49 14.73 -5.24
C ALA A 153 -8.70 14.95 -3.95
N HIS A 154 -8.67 13.97 -3.05
CA HIS A 154 -7.90 14.03 -1.82
C HIS A 154 -6.39 14.10 -2.09
N ALA A 155 -5.86 13.29 -3.01
CA ALA A 155 -4.44 13.34 -3.36
C ALA A 155 -4.02 14.70 -3.95
N LYS A 156 -4.86 15.27 -4.83
CA LYS A 156 -4.66 16.59 -5.36
C LYS A 156 -4.70 17.66 -4.25
N PHE A 157 -5.73 17.62 -3.40
CA PHE A 157 -5.90 18.57 -2.30
C PHE A 157 -4.69 18.57 -1.35
N MET A 158 -4.20 17.39 -0.95
CA MET A 158 -3.02 17.27 -0.09
C MET A 158 -1.75 17.80 -0.77
N SER A 159 -1.58 17.48 -2.05
CA SER A 159 -0.45 18.01 -2.84
C SER A 159 -0.47 19.54 -2.94
N ASP A 160 -1.63 20.11 -3.23
CA ASP A 160 -1.81 21.56 -3.32
C ASP A 160 -1.54 22.21 -1.94
N TYR A 161 -2.11 21.66 -0.88
CA TYR A 161 -1.93 22.15 0.50
C TYR A 161 -0.46 22.16 0.93
N PHE A 162 0.28 21.09 0.66
CA PHE A 162 1.71 20.99 1.00
C PHE A 162 2.54 22.01 0.20
N ASN A 163 2.23 22.19 -1.10
CA ASN A 163 2.88 23.21 -1.94
C ASN A 163 2.63 24.63 -1.42
N ASP A 164 1.40 24.94 -0.97
CA ASP A 164 1.04 26.24 -0.40
C ASP A 164 1.76 26.52 0.94
N HIS A 165 2.36 25.50 1.55
CA HIS A 165 3.12 25.59 2.80
C HIS A 165 4.61 25.23 2.62
N ASP A 166 5.17 25.55 1.45
CA ASP A 166 6.59 25.41 1.15
C ASP A 166 7.14 23.97 1.21
N VAL A 167 6.26 22.95 1.11
CA VAL A 167 6.65 21.55 0.98
C VAL A 167 6.39 21.07 -0.45
N PRO A 168 7.39 21.10 -1.35
CA PRO A 168 7.20 20.74 -2.74
C PRO A 168 6.64 19.32 -2.90
N SER A 169 5.47 19.21 -3.52
CA SER A 169 4.73 17.98 -3.59
C SER A 169 4.07 17.77 -4.96
N MET A 170 3.79 16.52 -5.29
CA MET A 170 3.05 16.12 -6.48
C MET A 170 1.98 15.09 -6.10
N TYR A 171 0.99 14.92 -6.96
CA TYR A 171 0.05 13.80 -6.86
C TYR A 171 0.08 12.95 -8.12
N LEU A 172 -0.13 11.65 -7.97
CA LEU A 172 -0.23 10.68 -9.07
C LEU A 172 -1.52 9.89 -8.94
N THR A 173 -2.17 9.70 -10.08
CA THR A 173 -3.40 8.92 -10.18
C THR A 173 -3.32 7.91 -11.31
N SER A 174 -4.34 7.07 -11.47
CA SER A 174 -4.46 6.14 -12.61
C SER A 174 -4.41 6.86 -13.97
N ASP A 175 -4.84 8.12 -14.02
CA ASP A 175 -4.91 8.92 -15.25
C ASP A 175 -3.58 9.62 -15.59
N THR A 176 -2.60 9.60 -14.68
CA THR A 176 -1.29 10.23 -14.90
C THR A 176 -0.53 9.46 -15.99
N ALA A 177 -0.06 10.17 -17.02
CA ALA A 177 0.70 9.57 -18.10
C ALA A 177 2.01 8.92 -17.61
N TYR A 178 2.47 7.88 -18.29
CA TYR A 178 3.70 7.17 -17.91
C TYR A 178 4.93 8.07 -17.82
N ALA A 179 5.08 9.02 -18.77
CA ALA A 179 6.18 9.98 -18.77
C ALA A 179 6.18 10.84 -17.51
N ASP A 180 4.99 11.30 -17.07
CA ASP A 180 4.84 12.15 -15.89
C ASP A 180 5.11 11.37 -14.61
N ARG A 181 4.70 10.08 -14.54
CA ARG A 181 5.05 9.20 -13.42
C ARG A 181 6.55 9.01 -13.29
N LYS A 182 7.25 8.80 -14.42
CA LYS A 182 8.71 8.69 -14.45
C LYS A 182 9.39 9.99 -14.02
N SER A 183 8.89 11.12 -14.47
CA SER A 183 9.37 12.45 -14.07
C SER A 183 9.16 12.70 -12.57
N ALA A 184 7.97 12.38 -12.04
CA ALA A 184 7.68 12.52 -10.61
C ALA A 184 8.64 11.70 -9.74
N LYS A 185 8.93 10.44 -10.14
CA LYS A 185 9.93 9.62 -9.48
C LYS A 185 11.31 10.29 -9.45
N GLN A 186 11.76 10.82 -10.59
CA GLN A 186 13.06 11.49 -10.67
C GLN A 186 13.11 12.73 -9.78
N LYS A 187 12.05 13.53 -9.76
CA LYS A 187 11.94 14.73 -8.92
C LYS A 187 11.94 14.38 -7.42
N LEU A 188 11.27 13.29 -7.03
CA LEU A 188 11.27 12.85 -5.64
C LEU A 188 12.66 12.37 -5.22
N VAL A 189 13.32 11.55 -6.04
CA VAL A 189 14.68 11.03 -5.75
C VAL A 189 15.73 12.16 -5.73
N SER A 190 15.58 13.19 -6.57
CA SER A 190 16.47 14.36 -6.59
C SER A 190 16.19 15.38 -5.48
N GLY A 191 15.15 15.19 -4.68
CA GLY A 191 14.74 16.13 -3.63
C GLY A 191 14.03 17.40 -4.13
N GLN A 192 13.76 17.52 -5.44
CA GLN A 192 12.97 18.62 -5.99
C GLN A 192 11.52 18.57 -5.51
N VAL A 193 11.04 17.40 -5.16
CA VAL A 193 9.73 17.12 -4.56
C VAL A 193 9.97 16.33 -3.31
N LYS A 194 9.26 16.65 -2.23
CA LYS A 194 9.39 15.97 -0.93
C LYS A 194 8.35 14.87 -0.75
N PHE A 195 7.13 15.08 -1.29
CA PHE A 195 6.04 14.11 -1.21
C PHE A 195 5.39 13.83 -2.55
N ILE A 196 5.02 12.57 -2.75
CA ILE A 196 4.08 12.18 -3.80
C ILE A 196 2.84 11.58 -3.13
N PHE A 197 1.67 12.20 -3.38
CA PHE A 197 0.38 11.71 -2.92
C PHE A 197 -0.24 10.79 -3.96
N VAL A 198 -0.67 9.60 -3.55
CA VAL A 198 -1.20 8.55 -4.42
C VAL A 198 -2.52 8.01 -3.91
N VAL A 199 -3.35 7.44 -4.80
CA VAL A 199 -4.67 6.91 -4.42
C VAL A 199 -4.63 5.41 -4.21
N ASP A 200 -4.07 4.66 -5.16
CA ASP A 200 -4.11 3.20 -5.17
C ASP A 200 -2.72 2.56 -5.22
N LEU A 201 -2.67 1.34 -4.69
CA LEU A 201 -1.53 0.45 -4.71
C LEU A 201 -1.04 0.08 -6.11
N TYR A 202 -1.99 0.00 -7.05
CA TYR A 202 -1.77 -0.49 -8.42
C TYR A 202 -1.18 0.56 -9.36
N ASN A 203 -0.75 1.70 -8.87
CA ASN A 203 0.04 2.61 -9.69
C ASN A 203 1.39 1.95 -10.00
N GLU A 204 1.39 1.06 -10.96
CA GLU A 204 2.57 0.53 -11.61
C GLU A 204 3.50 1.70 -11.95
N GLY A 205 4.68 1.71 -11.35
CA GLY A 205 5.71 2.71 -11.65
C GLY A 205 6.22 3.54 -10.48
N VAL A 206 5.58 3.53 -9.31
CA VAL A 206 6.14 4.18 -8.11
C VAL A 206 6.96 3.15 -7.30
N ASP A 207 8.05 2.67 -7.90
CA ASP A 207 9.07 1.89 -7.21
C ASP A 207 10.24 2.81 -6.86
N ILE A 208 10.26 3.34 -5.63
CA ILE A 208 11.27 4.27 -5.15
C ILE A 208 11.88 3.71 -3.88
N LYS A 209 13.10 3.20 -3.98
CA LYS A 209 13.82 2.57 -2.85
C LYS A 209 14.16 3.58 -1.75
N SER A 210 14.39 4.84 -2.12
CA SER A 210 14.76 5.91 -1.19
C SER A 210 13.62 6.43 -0.31
N VAL A 211 12.37 5.98 -0.50
CA VAL A 211 11.24 6.39 0.34
C VAL A 211 11.56 6.10 1.81
N ASN A 212 11.60 7.15 2.62
CA ASN A 212 11.89 7.10 4.05
C ASN A 212 10.74 7.60 4.93
N THR A 213 9.68 8.13 4.33
CA THR A 213 8.51 8.64 5.05
C THR A 213 7.22 8.17 4.36
N ILE A 214 6.29 7.60 5.12
CA ILE A 214 4.97 7.21 4.63
C ILE A 214 3.90 7.87 5.49
N LEU A 215 2.92 8.49 4.83
CA LEU A 215 1.70 9.02 5.44
C LEU A 215 0.50 8.17 5.00
N PHE A 216 -0.13 7.47 5.94
CA PHE A 216 -1.41 6.82 5.72
C PHE A 216 -2.52 7.83 6.02
N LEU A 217 -3.09 8.43 4.97
CA LEU A 217 -4.09 9.49 5.07
C LEU A 217 -5.51 8.97 4.82
N ARG A 218 -5.66 7.66 4.79
CA ARG A 218 -6.95 6.98 4.63
C ARG A 218 -7.08 5.86 5.65
N PRO A 219 -8.28 5.54 6.11
CA PRO A 219 -8.50 4.34 6.89
C PRO A 219 -8.05 3.12 6.10
N THR A 220 -7.21 2.29 6.70
CA THR A 220 -6.76 1.04 6.08
C THR A 220 -7.65 -0.10 6.54
N GLU A 221 -8.44 -0.64 5.62
CA GLU A 221 -9.46 -1.66 5.89
C GLU A 221 -8.91 -3.08 5.81
N SER A 222 -7.67 -3.24 5.33
CA SER A 222 -7.05 -4.54 5.05
C SER A 222 -5.57 -4.56 5.43
N LEU A 223 -5.19 -5.55 6.25
CA LEU A 223 -3.80 -5.81 6.58
C LEU A 223 -2.94 -6.04 5.31
N THR A 224 -3.48 -6.71 4.30
CA THR A 224 -2.81 -6.93 3.02
C THR A 224 -2.47 -5.60 2.35
N ILE A 225 -3.44 -4.70 2.25
CA ILE A 225 -3.23 -3.36 1.68
C ILE A 225 -2.20 -2.58 2.48
N PHE A 226 -2.31 -2.60 3.81
CA PHE A 226 -1.36 -1.95 4.69
C PHE A 226 0.08 -2.45 4.45
N LEU A 227 0.29 -3.78 4.46
CA LEU A 227 1.62 -4.37 4.25
C LEU A 227 2.18 -4.10 2.86
N GLN A 228 1.34 -4.08 1.82
CA GLN A 228 1.76 -3.75 0.46
C GLN A 228 2.16 -2.26 0.34
N GLN A 229 1.46 -1.34 1.01
CA GLN A 229 1.82 0.08 1.06
C GLN A 229 3.08 0.31 1.88
N LEU A 230 3.16 -0.29 3.07
CA LEU A 230 4.34 -0.26 3.93
C LEU A 230 5.58 -0.81 3.20
N GLY A 231 5.43 -1.92 2.49
CA GLY A 231 6.50 -2.58 1.73
C GLY A 231 7.19 -1.69 0.71
N ARG A 232 6.53 -0.64 0.22
CA ARG A 232 7.14 0.33 -0.69
C ARG A 232 8.24 1.14 -0.01
N GLY A 233 8.08 1.42 1.29
CA GLY A 233 9.08 2.12 2.09
C GLY A 233 10.06 1.20 2.82
N LEU A 234 9.86 -0.11 2.85
CA LEU A 234 10.76 -1.03 3.57
C LEU A 234 11.99 -1.44 2.76
N ARG A 235 12.11 -1.01 1.52
CA ARG A 235 13.27 -1.35 0.68
C ARG A 235 14.54 -0.70 1.21
N LEU A 236 15.63 -1.45 1.15
CA LEU A 236 16.95 -0.93 1.46
C LEU A 236 17.39 0.08 0.40
N SER A 237 17.96 1.19 0.85
CA SER A 237 18.59 2.20 0.01
C SER A 237 19.80 2.78 0.73
N GLU A 238 20.81 3.19 -0.04
CA GLU A 238 21.97 3.87 0.52
C GLU A 238 21.55 5.18 1.22
N GLY A 239 22.11 5.45 2.39
CA GLY A 239 21.78 6.63 3.20
C GLY A 239 20.46 6.54 3.97
N LYS A 240 19.66 5.48 3.79
CA LYS A 240 18.41 5.31 4.50
C LYS A 240 18.56 4.38 5.69
N GLU A 241 18.45 4.92 6.88
CA GLU A 241 18.59 4.17 8.14
C GLU A 241 17.29 3.54 8.60
N CYS A 242 16.16 4.26 8.43
CA CYS A 242 14.85 3.88 8.94
C CYS A 242 13.73 4.42 8.04
N LEU A 243 12.58 3.78 8.08
CA LEU A 243 11.35 4.29 7.50
C LEU A 243 10.48 4.88 8.61
N THR A 244 10.07 6.14 8.47
CA THR A 244 9.07 6.78 9.32
C THR A 244 7.68 6.57 8.76
N VAL A 245 6.77 6.03 9.57
CA VAL A 245 5.38 5.77 9.18
C VAL A 245 4.44 6.53 10.09
N LEU A 246 3.65 7.43 9.53
CA LEU A 246 2.60 8.17 10.22
C LEU A 246 1.25 7.64 9.74
N ASP A 247 0.49 7.05 10.63
CA ASP A 247 -0.84 6.51 10.34
C ASP A 247 -1.89 7.37 11.03
N PHE A 248 -2.61 8.17 10.25
CA PHE A 248 -3.67 9.05 10.71
C PHE A 248 -4.95 8.25 10.92
N ILE A 249 -5.04 7.67 12.12
CA ILE A 249 -6.12 6.79 12.52
C ILE A 249 -7.32 7.65 12.93
N GLY A 250 -8.32 7.74 12.05
CA GLY A 250 -9.63 8.30 12.42
C GLY A 250 -10.29 7.45 13.50
N GLN A 251 -11.36 7.95 14.10
CA GLN A 251 -12.22 7.18 15.04
C GLN A 251 -12.94 6.04 14.30
N ALA A 252 -12.16 5.25 13.56
CA ALA A 252 -12.65 4.13 12.78
C ALA A 252 -12.78 2.88 13.64
N ASN A 253 -13.84 2.16 13.43
CA ASN A 253 -14.14 0.87 14.04
C ASN A 253 -12.90 0.05 14.37
N ASN A 254 -12.81 -0.41 15.61
CA ASN A 254 -11.73 -1.11 16.30
C ASN A 254 -11.14 -2.37 15.61
N CYS A 255 -11.23 -2.53 14.30
CA CYS A 255 -10.86 -3.76 13.62
C CYS A 255 -9.33 -3.98 13.52
N LEU A 256 -8.53 -2.90 13.51
CA LEU A 256 -7.07 -3.01 13.38
C LEU A 256 -6.32 -3.15 14.71
N LEU A 257 -6.93 -2.78 15.83
CA LEU A 257 -6.31 -2.91 17.16
C LEU A 257 -6.17 -4.37 17.64
N TYR A 258 -6.87 -5.32 17.00
CA TYR A 258 -6.87 -6.74 17.40
C TYR A 258 -5.94 -7.64 16.58
N THR A 259 -5.29 -7.15 15.53
CA THR A 259 -4.45 -7.97 14.65
C THR A 259 -2.94 -7.79 14.84
N SER A 260 -2.50 -6.89 15.72
CA SER A 260 -1.11 -6.83 16.15
C SER A 260 -0.93 -7.84 17.30
N PRO A 261 -0.14 -8.93 17.15
CA PRO A 261 0.15 -9.81 18.26
C PRO A 261 0.83 -8.99 19.35
N SER A 262 0.19 -8.91 20.51
CA SER A 262 0.77 -8.29 21.68
C SER A 262 2.11 -8.99 22.00
N PRO A 263 3.14 -8.26 22.44
CA PRO A 263 4.38 -8.88 22.93
C PRO A 263 4.17 -9.89 24.07
N ARG A 264 2.95 -9.98 24.64
CA ARG A 264 2.57 -10.92 25.71
C ARG A 264 2.10 -12.28 25.19
N ASP A 265 1.87 -12.46 23.90
CA ASP A 265 1.38 -13.74 23.33
C ASP A 265 2.53 -14.67 22.94
N ARG A 266 3.77 -14.36 23.34
CA ARG A 266 4.94 -15.23 23.26
C ARG A 266 5.24 -15.80 24.65
N GLN A 267 4.44 -16.74 25.12
CA GLN A 267 4.83 -17.70 26.16
C GLN A 267 4.51 -19.12 25.69
#